data_1670aef2a73be3a57c5af0c65eafb021
#
_entry.id   1670aef2a73be3a57c5af0c65eafb021
#
_cell.length_a   1.000
_cell.length_b   1.000
_cell.length_c   1.000
_cell.angle_alpha   90.00
_cell.angle_beta   90.00
_cell.angle_gamma   90.00
#
_symmetry.space_group_name_H-M   'P 1'
#
loop_
_entity.id
_entity.type
_entity.pdbx_description
1 polymer ?
#
loop_
_entity_poly.entity_id
_entity_poly.type
_entity_poly.pdbx_seq_one_letter_code
_entity_poly.pdbx_strand_id
1 'polypeptide(L)'
;VRGVNVRRPERRRALMQLAMLGAGAAAWPLAMAAGQRLVSVGGALTEIVYALQAGADLVGVDTTSLYPALAQKLPSVGYARALSAEGVLALAPTQVIATEDAGPPTVMRQLAAAGVPVAVLAANHRFEGLLERVKRVGEITGRVAQAERLAQTLRQDWARTGAQVAGRAQTKPPRVLFVLAHSTSQIMVAGRDTSAEAVIAYAGAVNAITGVTGYRPLTPEAVIAAQPDVVLVTDQGLAASGGIDGILKIPGIGQTPAGRGRRVLSFEAMFLLGFGPRLPAAVAALDSALNANANGARA
;
A
#
# COMPACT_ATOMS: atom_id res chain seq x y z
N VAL A 1 53.83 -61.20 63.46
CA VAL A 1 52.66 -61.72 62.79
C VAL A 1 52.26 -60.76 61.68
N ARG A 2 52.13 -61.27 60.44
CA ARG A 2 52.09 -60.62 59.14
C ARG A 2 50.84 -59.72 58.95
N GLY A 3 51.00 -58.47 58.47
CA GLY A 3 50.01 -57.60 57.97
C GLY A 3 49.90 -57.72 56.46
N VAL A 4 48.69 -57.99 55.94
CA VAL A 4 48.41 -58.16 54.55
C VAL A 4 47.93 -56.79 53.96
N ASN A 5 48.67 -56.32 52.99
CA ASN A 5 48.42 -55.07 52.25
C ASN A 5 47.54 -55.35 51.02
N VAL A 6 46.26 -55.03 51.09
CA VAL A 6 45.32 -55.20 49.98
C VAL A 6 45.28 -53.91 49.17
N ARG A 7 45.96 -53.92 48.02
CA ARG A 7 45.85 -52.87 46.97
C ARG A 7 44.49 -52.99 46.30
N ARG A 8 43.70 -51.95 46.32
CA ARG A 8 42.49 -51.84 45.55
C ARG A 8 42.75 -51.04 44.25
N PRO A 9 42.81 -51.68 43.06
CA PRO A 9 43.07 -51.01 41.80
C PRO A 9 41.79 -50.46 41.12
N GLU A 10 40.63 -50.53 41.76
CA GLU A 10 39.34 -50.23 41.07
C GLU A 10 38.94 -48.74 41.06
N ARG A 11 39.52 -47.90 41.92
CA ARG A 11 39.17 -46.49 42.02
C ARG A 11 39.74 -45.60 40.88
N ARG A 12 40.72 -46.06 40.13
CA ARG A 12 41.34 -45.32 39.04
C ARG A 12 40.59 -45.51 37.67
N ARG A 13 39.84 -46.59 37.50
CA ARG A 13 39.08 -46.85 36.30
C ARG A 13 37.73 -46.09 36.27
N ALA A 14 37.14 -45.85 37.46
CA ALA A 14 35.87 -45.11 37.54
C ALA A 14 36.03 -43.60 37.28
N LEU A 15 37.21 -43.02 37.55
CA LEU A 15 37.49 -41.60 37.31
C LEU A 15 37.86 -41.27 35.85
N MET A 16 38.30 -42.24 35.08
CA MET A 16 38.56 -42.05 33.63
C MET A 16 37.34 -42.24 32.73
N GLN A 17 36.25 -42.83 33.19
CA GLN A 17 35.02 -42.99 32.44
C GLN A 17 34.05 -41.82 32.58
N LEU A 18 34.19 -40.96 33.59
CA LEU A 18 33.39 -39.74 33.75
C LEU A 18 33.95 -38.53 32.97
N ALA A 19 35.21 -38.60 32.49
CA ALA A 19 35.83 -37.51 31.74
C ALA A 19 35.53 -37.51 30.21
N MET A 20 34.89 -38.55 29.69
CA MET A 20 34.55 -38.66 28.24
C MET A 20 33.07 -38.37 27.90
N LEU A 21 32.23 -38.02 28.88
CA LEU A 21 30.81 -37.66 28.65
C LEU A 21 30.54 -36.14 28.63
N GLY A 22 31.61 -35.34 28.76
CA GLY A 22 31.49 -33.87 28.82
C GLY A 22 31.87 -33.09 27.55
N ALA A 23 32.27 -33.74 26.46
CA ALA A 23 32.79 -33.07 25.25
C ALA A 23 31.87 -33.18 24.02
N GLY A 24 30.58 -33.44 24.21
CA GLY A 24 29.57 -33.54 23.17
C GLY A 24 28.54 -32.42 23.25
N ALA A 25 28.90 -31.22 23.73
CA ALA A 25 28.12 -30.03 23.43
C ALA A 25 28.32 -29.75 21.95
N ALA A 26 27.52 -30.44 21.11
CA ALA A 26 27.35 -30.08 19.71
C ALA A 26 27.07 -28.58 19.66
N ALA A 27 28.08 -27.81 19.21
CA ALA A 27 27.86 -26.49 18.70
C ALA A 27 26.90 -26.67 17.50
N TRP A 28 25.59 -26.71 17.77
CA TRP A 28 24.65 -26.41 16.73
C TRP A 28 25.06 -25.04 16.20
N PRO A 29 25.40 -24.92 14.90
CA PRO A 29 25.56 -23.61 14.34
C PRO A 29 24.23 -22.92 14.65
N LEU A 30 24.27 -21.83 15.40
CA LEU A 30 23.26 -20.82 15.35
C LEU A 30 23.22 -20.47 13.86
N ALA A 31 22.36 -21.15 13.11
CA ALA A 31 21.95 -20.68 11.80
C ALA A 31 21.37 -19.31 12.12
N MET A 32 22.19 -18.28 11.98
CA MET A 32 21.69 -16.91 11.89
C MET A 32 20.62 -17.01 10.82
N ALA A 33 19.37 -16.96 11.24
CA ALA A 33 18.25 -16.91 10.33
C ALA A 33 18.61 -15.78 9.35
N ALA A 34 18.94 -16.14 8.12
CA ALA A 34 19.23 -15.17 7.09
C ALA A 34 18.05 -14.21 7.13
N GLY A 35 18.31 -12.93 7.43
CA GLY A 35 17.27 -11.94 7.65
C GLY A 35 16.29 -11.99 6.49
N GLN A 36 15.02 -11.78 6.76
CA GLN A 36 14.00 -11.78 5.72
C GLN A 36 14.39 -10.76 4.63
N ARG A 37 14.31 -11.17 3.38
CA ARG A 37 14.60 -10.35 2.21
C ARG A 37 13.29 -10.15 1.46
N LEU A 38 12.59 -9.07 1.79
CA LEU A 38 11.25 -8.78 1.29
C LEU A 38 11.32 -7.85 0.08
N VAL A 39 10.67 -8.20 -1.00
CA VAL A 39 10.33 -7.28 -2.09
C VAL A 39 8.86 -6.89 -1.96
N SER A 40 8.59 -5.58 -1.98
CA SER A 40 7.25 -5.02 -1.92
C SER A 40 6.85 -4.39 -3.24
N VAL A 41 5.73 -4.85 -3.80
CA VAL A 41 5.17 -4.38 -5.07
C VAL A 41 3.80 -3.76 -4.80
N GLY A 42 3.77 -2.43 -4.84
CA GLY A 42 2.61 -1.60 -4.52
C GLY A 42 2.87 -0.69 -3.33
N GLY A 43 2.84 0.64 -3.56
CA GLY A 43 3.21 1.66 -2.57
C GLY A 43 2.45 1.55 -1.25
N ALA A 44 1.17 1.15 -1.28
CA ALA A 44 0.39 0.96 -0.07
C ALA A 44 0.90 -0.20 0.81
N LEU A 45 1.40 -1.28 0.20
CA LEU A 45 2.01 -2.39 0.94
C LEU A 45 3.35 -1.97 1.54
N THR A 46 4.14 -1.22 0.79
CA THR A 46 5.40 -0.63 1.29
C THR A 46 5.16 0.27 2.49
N GLU A 47 4.13 1.11 2.46
CA GLU A 47 3.72 1.93 3.61
C GLU A 47 3.36 1.07 4.84
N ILE A 48 2.64 -0.04 4.65
CA ILE A 48 2.31 -0.96 5.73
C ILE A 48 3.58 -1.58 6.32
N VAL A 49 4.51 -2.05 5.48
CA VAL A 49 5.79 -2.63 5.96
C VAL A 49 6.55 -1.64 6.84
N TYR A 50 6.65 -0.38 6.42
CA TYR A 50 7.30 0.65 7.24
C TYR A 50 6.52 0.96 8.52
N ALA A 51 5.19 1.04 8.45
CA ALA A 51 4.34 1.28 9.63
C ALA A 51 4.45 0.15 10.67
N LEU A 52 4.74 -1.08 10.23
CA LEU A 52 5.01 -2.24 11.08
C LEU A 52 6.46 -2.31 11.58
N GLN A 53 7.30 -1.31 11.26
CA GLN A 53 8.72 -1.29 11.61
C GLN A 53 9.51 -2.47 10.99
N ALA A 54 9.07 -2.97 9.85
CA ALA A 54 9.73 -4.05 9.10
C ALA A 54 10.49 -3.50 7.86
N GLY A 55 10.75 -2.20 7.79
CA GLY A 55 11.42 -1.57 6.65
C GLY A 55 12.85 -2.08 6.43
N ALA A 56 13.53 -2.57 7.47
CA ALA A 56 14.86 -3.17 7.36
C ALA A 56 14.85 -4.51 6.58
N ASP A 57 13.71 -5.18 6.48
CA ASP A 57 13.55 -6.42 5.74
C ASP A 57 13.40 -6.17 4.23
N LEU A 58 13.11 -4.94 3.81
CA LEU A 58 12.94 -4.58 2.40
C LEU A 58 14.28 -4.54 1.67
N VAL A 59 14.37 -5.29 0.57
CA VAL A 59 15.52 -5.31 -0.34
C VAL A 59 15.19 -4.67 -1.69
N GLY A 60 13.92 -4.41 -1.99
CA GLY A 60 13.48 -3.74 -3.20
C GLY A 60 12.01 -3.38 -3.15
N VAL A 61 11.64 -2.35 -3.92
CA VAL A 61 10.29 -1.81 -4.01
C VAL A 61 9.94 -1.45 -5.46
N ASP A 62 8.66 -1.33 -5.77
CA ASP A 62 8.22 -0.84 -7.07
C ASP A 62 8.22 0.70 -7.16
N THR A 63 8.03 1.23 -8.37
CA THR A 63 8.07 2.69 -8.63
C THR A 63 6.94 3.47 -7.96
N THR A 64 5.88 2.82 -7.45
CA THR A 64 4.79 3.49 -6.73
C THR A 64 5.08 3.67 -5.23
N SER A 65 6.19 3.09 -4.74
CA SER A 65 6.62 3.13 -3.34
C SER A 65 7.33 4.44 -3.00
N LEU A 66 6.60 5.55 -3.06
CA LEU A 66 7.13 6.89 -2.84
C LEU A 66 7.14 7.32 -1.36
N TYR A 67 6.39 6.63 -0.51
CA TYR A 67 6.29 6.94 0.92
C TYR A 67 6.55 5.69 1.79
N PRO A 68 7.25 5.85 2.93
CA PRO A 68 8.00 7.05 3.35
C PRO A 68 9.22 7.31 2.44
N ALA A 69 9.84 8.48 2.54
CA ALA A 69 10.98 8.84 1.70
C ALA A 69 12.15 7.84 1.75
N LEU A 70 12.27 7.06 2.82
CA LEU A 70 13.25 5.98 2.94
C LEU A 70 13.03 4.87 1.91
N ALA A 71 11.80 4.61 1.49
CA ALA A 71 11.49 3.59 0.48
C ALA A 71 12.13 3.92 -0.87
N GLN A 72 12.22 5.20 -1.22
CA GLN A 72 12.81 5.66 -2.48
C GLN A 72 14.33 5.44 -2.57
N LYS A 73 14.99 5.08 -1.47
CA LYS A 73 16.42 4.75 -1.42
C LYS A 73 16.70 3.28 -1.74
N LEU A 74 15.66 2.45 -1.77
CA LEU A 74 15.77 1.02 -2.08
C LEU A 74 15.85 0.79 -3.59
N PRO A 75 16.48 -0.32 -4.03
CA PRO A 75 16.45 -0.76 -5.42
C PRO A 75 15.02 -0.85 -5.95
N SER A 76 14.78 -0.28 -7.14
CA SER A 76 13.49 -0.37 -7.81
C SER A 76 13.40 -1.63 -8.65
N VAL A 77 12.29 -2.37 -8.51
CA VAL A 77 11.96 -3.53 -9.36
C VAL A 77 11.08 -3.15 -10.56
N GLY A 78 10.94 -1.86 -10.82
CA GLY A 78 10.12 -1.34 -11.93
C GLY A 78 8.68 -1.03 -11.52
N TYR A 79 7.82 -0.83 -12.51
CA TYR A 79 6.41 -0.51 -12.29
C TYR A 79 5.62 -1.78 -11.94
N ALA A 80 4.75 -1.70 -10.94
CA ALA A 80 4.00 -2.85 -10.42
C ALA A 80 3.32 -3.70 -11.51
N ARG A 81 2.77 -3.10 -12.57
CA ARG A 81 2.09 -3.79 -13.67
C ARG A 81 3.01 -4.21 -14.82
N ALA A 82 4.29 -3.87 -14.76
CA ALA A 82 5.29 -4.15 -15.79
C ALA A 82 6.61 -4.63 -15.16
N LEU A 83 6.52 -5.58 -14.24
CA LEU A 83 7.67 -6.15 -13.55
C LEU A 83 8.52 -7.02 -14.47
N SER A 84 9.80 -7.18 -14.11
CA SER A 84 10.71 -8.17 -14.65
C SER A 84 11.03 -9.23 -13.60
N ALA A 85 10.88 -10.50 -13.93
CA ALA A 85 11.27 -11.59 -13.03
C ALA A 85 12.76 -11.55 -12.71
N GLU A 86 13.61 -11.26 -13.69
CA GLU A 86 15.05 -11.11 -13.51
C GLU A 86 15.39 -9.99 -12.54
N GLY A 87 14.76 -8.79 -12.70
CA GLY A 87 14.97 -7.66 -11.82
C GLY A 87 14.58 -7.95 -10.37
N VAL A 88 13.50 -8.69 -10.14
CA VAL A 88 13.09 -9.12 -8.79
C VAL A 88 14.05 -10.18 -8.23
N LEU A 89 14.38 -11.22 -9.02
CA LEU A 89 15.24 -12.33 -8.59
C LEU A 89 16.69 -11.91 -8.33
N ALA A 90 17.18 -10.87 -9.03
CA ALA A 90 18.52 -10.32 -8.79
C ALA A 90 18.70 -9.78 -7.36
N LEU A 91 17.62 -9.44 -6.68
CA LEU A 91 17.64 -9.02 -5.28
C LEU A 91 17.64 -10.20 -4.31
N ALA A 92 17.64 -11.46 -4.81
CA ALA A 92 17.59 -12.67 -4.00
C ALA A 92 16.53 -12.60 -2.87
N PRO A 93 15.25 -12.30 -3.18
CA PRO A 93 14.22 -12.17 -2.16
C PRO A 93 13.87 -13.54 -1.57
N THR A 94 13.57 -13.57 -0.28
CA THR A 94 12.97 -14.74 0.39
C THR A 94 11.44 -14.71 0.34
N GLN A 95 10.86 -13.55 0.04
CA GLN A 95 9.42 -13.33 -0.02
C GLN A 95 9.11 -12.11 -0.90
N VAL A 96 8.04 -12.20 -1.69
CA VAL A 96 7.44 -11.05 -2.38
C VAL A 96 6.02 -10.82 -1.85
N ILE A 97 5.68 -9.58 -1.55
CA ILE A 97 4.30 -9.14 -1.35
C ILE A 97 3.90 -8.25 -2.52
N ALA A 98 2.69 -8.42 -3.03
CA ALA A 98 2.24 -7.70 -4.22
C ALA A 98 0.75 -7.36 -4.13
N THR A 99 0.34 -6.26 -4.76
CA THR A 99 -1.06 -5.94 -4.99
C THR A 99 -1.66 -6.85 -6.08
N GLU A 100 -2.97 -6.97 -6.13
CA GLU A 100 -3.70 -7.85 -7.08
C GLU A 100 -3.50 -7.47 -8.54
N ASP A 101 -3.14 -6.21 -8.81
CA ASP A 101 -2.86 -5.69 -10.15
C ASP A 101 -1.38 -5.77 -10.54
N ALA A 102 -0.53 -6.34 -9.67
CA ALA A 102 0.87 -6.57 -9.99
C ALA A 102 1.04 -7.62 -11.10
N GLY A 103 1.96 -7.37 -11.99
CA GLY A 103 2.13 -8.24 -13.14
C GLY A 103 3.28 -7.86 -14.08
N PRO A 104 3.31 -8.49 -15.25
CA PRO A 104 2.28 -9.38 -15.82
C PRO A 104 2.19 -10.73 -15.09
N PRO A 105 1.06 -11.47 -15.22
CA PRO A 105 0.87 -12.76 -14.54
C PRO A 105 1.95 -13.82 -14.83
N THR A 106 2.61 -13.70 -15.97
CA THR A 106 3.75 -14.55 -16.33
C THR A 106 4.93 -14.37 -15.37
N VAL A 107 5.21 -13.13 -14.97
CA VAL A 107 6.27 -12.81 -14.00
C VAL A 107 5.96 -13.41 -12.63
N MET A 108 4.71 -13.33 -12.17
CA MET A 108 4.32 -13.95 -10.89
C MET A 108 4.53 -15.46 -10.89
N ARG A 109 4.23 -16.13 -12.02
CA ARG A 109 4.50 -17.58 -12.19
C ARG A 109 6.00 -17.89 -12.24
N GLN A 110 6.80 -17.05 -12.88
CA GLN A 110 8.26 -17.23 -12.94
C GLN A 110 8.90 -17.09 -11.54
N LEU A 111 8.47 -16.14 -10.73
CA LEU A 111 8.94 -16.00 -9.36
C LEU A 111 8.58 -17.23 -8.51
N ALA A 112 7.35 -17.72 -8.62
CA ALA A 112 6.93 -18.93 -7.94
C ALA A 112 7.72 -20.17 -8.39
N ALA A 113 7.96 -20.32 -9.71
CA ALA A 113 8.77 -21.41 -10.28
C ALA A 113 10.25 -21.34 -9.83
N ALA A 114 10.78 -20.15 -9.56
CA ALA A 114 12.10 -19.95 -8.97
C ALA A 114 12.14 -20.22 -7.44
N GLY A 115 11.03 -20.68 -6.84
CA GLY A 115 10.95 -20.98 -5.41
C GLY A 115 10.76 -19.76 -4.52
N VAL A 116 10.44 -18.59 -5.08
CA VAL A 116 10.16 -17.37 -4.29
C VAL A 116 8.66 -17.28 -4.02
N PRO A 117 8.22 -17.37 -2.75
CA PRO A 117 6.82 -17.20 -2.39
C PRO A 117 6.32 -15.80 -2.75
N VAL A 118 5.16 -15.71 -3.38
CA VAL A 118 4.49 -14.45 -3.71
C VAL A 118 3.15 -14.40 -3.01
N ALA A 119 2.97 -13.43 -2.09
CA ALA A 119 1.71 -13.16 -1.43
C ALA A 119 1.00 -11.99 -2.13
N VAL A 120 -0.11 -12.28 -2.80
CA VAL A 120 -0.96 -11.25 -3.43
C VAL A 120 -2.01 -10.80 -2.41
N LEU A 121 -2.08 -9.49 -2.16
CA LEU A 121 -2.89 -8.87 -1.13
C LEU A 121 -3.89 -7.86 -1.76
N ALA A 122 -5.15 -8.28 -1.87
CA ALA A 122 -6.20 -7.45 -2.45
C ALA A 122 -6.57 -6.25 -1.58
N ALA A 123 -6.91 -5.12 -2.22
CA ALA A 123 -7.38 -3.90 -1.54
C ALA A 123 -8.88 -3.94 -1.26
N ASN A 124 -9.65 -4.51 -2.15
CA ASN A 124 -11.11 -4.49 -2.15
C ASN A 124 -11.71 -3.07 -2.08
N HIS A 125 -10.91 -2.02 -2.21
CA HIS A 125 -11.27 -0.59 -2.09
C HIS A 125 -12.12 -0.29 -0.84
N ARG A 126 -11.83 -0.98 0.28
CA ARG A 126 -12.54 -0.88 1.56
C ARG A 126 -11.58 -0.66 2.72
N PHE A 127 -12.07 -0.01 3.76
CA PHE A 127 -11.31 0.15 5.01
C PHE A 127 -10.98 -1.22 5.64
N GLU A 128 -11.92 -2.16 5.61
CA GLU A 128 -11.71 -3.52 6.10
C GLU A 128 -10.59 -4.23 5.33
N GLY A 129 -10.52 -4.05 4.00
CA GLY A 129 -9.44 -4.59 3.18
C GLY A 129 -8.05 -4.03 3.55
N LEU A 130 -7.97 -2.76 3.97
CA LEU A 130 -6.75 -2.22 4.55
C LEU A 130 -6.36 -2.97 5.85
N LEU A 131 -7.32 -3.22 6.74
CA LEU A 131 -7.05 -3.94 7.99
C LEU A 131 -6.59 -5.38 7.74
N GLU A 132 -7.18 -6.05 6.74
CA GLU A 132 -6.75 -7.39 6.30
C GLU A 132 -5.31 -7.37 5.76
N ARG A 133 -4.95 -6.38 4.93
CA ARG A 133 -3.58 -6.18 4.45
C ARG A 133 -2.60 -5.97 5.61
N VAL A 134 -2.94 -5.11 6.57
CA VAL A 134 -2.11 -4.85 7.76
C VAL A 134 -1.87 -6.14 8.54
N LYS A 135 -2.93 -6.91 8.80
CA LYS A 135 -2.82 -8.21 9.47
C LYS A 135 -1.90 -9.15 8.68
N ARG A 136 -2.14 -9.29 7.37
CA ARG A 136 -1.40 -10.24 6.54
C ARG A 136 0.07 -9.88 6.40
N VAL A 137 0.39 -8.60 6.22
CA VAL A 137 1.79 -8.14 6.21
C VAL A 137 2.45 -8.37 7.58
N GLY A 138 1.72 -8.16 8.68
CA GLY A 138 2.20 -8.47 10.03
C GLY A 138 2.56 -9.94 10.22
N GLU A 139 1.75 -10.86 9.70
CA GLU A 139 2.03 -12.30 9.71
C GLU A 139 3.28 -12.63 8.86
N ILE A 140 3.36 -12.10 7.64
CA ILE A 140 4.48 -12.35 6.71
C ILE A 140 5.80 -11.83 7.28
N THR A 141 5.77 -10.67 7.92
CA THR A 141 7.00 -10.02 8.46
C THR A 141 7.30 -10.41 9.91
N GLY A 142 6.48 -11.25 10.55
CA GLY A 142 6.62 -11.59 11.97
C GLY A 142 6.34 -10.40 12.91
N ARG A 143 5.57 -9.40 12.46
CA ARG A 143 5.24 -8.18 13.21
C ARG A 143 3.77 -8.15 13.65
N VAL A 144 3.24 -9.30 14.12
CA VAL A 144 1.82 -9.46 14.48
C VAL A 144 1.37 -8.43 15.52
N ALA A 145 2.13 -8.25 16.61
CA ALA A 145 1.77 -7.29 17.64
C ALA A 145 1.78 -5.83 17.14
N GLN A 146 2.69 -5.48 16.21
CA GLN A 146 2.69 -4.16 15.57
C GLN A 146 1.47 -4.00 14.67
N ALA A 147 1.09 -5.04 13.93
CA ALA A 147 -0.09 -5.03 13.06
C ALA A 147 -1.39 -4.83 13.87
N GLU A 148 -1.53 -5.48 15.02
CA GLU A 148 -2.67 -5.29 15.91
C GLU A 148 -2.76 -3.84 16.42
N ARG A 149 -1.64 -3.27 16.87
CA ARG A 149 -1.60 -1.86 17.31
C ARG A 149 -1.93 -0.89 16.17
N LEU A 150 -1.35 -1.11 14.99
CA LEU A 150 -1.65 -0.29 13.81
C LEU A 150 -3.14 -0.38 13.43
N ALA A 151 -3.71 -1.59 13.42
CA ALA A 151 -5.12 -1.79 13.12
C ALA A 151 -6.04 -1.08 14.14
N GLN A 152 -5.67 -1.08 15.41
CA GLN A 152 -6.42 -0.34 16.44
C GLN A 152 -6.36 1.18 16.21
N THR A 153 -5.17 1.73 15.94
CA THR A 153 -4.99 3.15 15.61
C THR A 153 -5.81 3.53 14.38
N LEU A 154 -5.74 2.72 13.31
CA LEU A 154 -6.49 2.95 12.08
C LEU A 154 -8.00 2.97 12.32
N ARG A 155 -8.54 2.07 13.17
CA ARG A 155 -9.98 2.09 13.52
C ARG A 155 -10.38 3.37 14.25
N GLN A 156 -9.53 3.86 15.16
CA GLN A 156 -9.80 5.11 15.88
C GLN A 156 -9.78 6.31 14.93
N ASP A 157 -8.78 6.36 14.04
CA ASP A 157 -8.66 7.43 13.04
C ASP A 157 -9.82 7.40 12.06
N TRP A 158 -10.21 6.20 11.62
CA TRP A 158 -11.36 6.01 10.73
C TRP A 158 -12.68 6.48 11.35
N ALA A 159 -12.91 6.15 12.63
CA ALA A 159 -14.09 6.60 13.35
C ALA A 159 -14.13 8.13 13.49
N ARG A 160 -12.98 8.77 13.78
CA ARG A 160 -12.88 10.23 13.84
C ARG A 160 -13.15 10.88 12.48
N THR A 161 -12.57 10.33 11.42
CA THR A 161 -12.78 10.81 10.06
C THR A 161 -14.25 10.66 9.66
N GLY A 162 -14.88 9.51 9.93
CA GLY A 162 -16.29 9.29 9.66
C GLY A 162 -17.20 10.28 10.39
N ALA A 163 -16.91 10.60 11.66
CA ALA A 163 -17.63 11.62 12.41
C ALA A 163 -17.45 13.03 11.83
N GLN A 164 -16.23 13.37 11.38
CA GLN A 164 -15.95 14.64 10.70
C GLN A 164 -16.77 14.79 9.42
N VAL A 165 -16.74 13.78 8.55
CA VAL A 165 -17.50 13.76 7.29
C VAL A 165 -19.00 13.84 7.55
N ALA A 166 -19.53 13.07 8.50
CA ALA A 166 -20.94 13.10 8.87
C ALA A 166 -21.38 14.47 9.41
N GLY A 167 -20.52 15.12 10.20
CA GLY A 167 -20.80 16.46 10.75
C GLY A 167 -20.81 17.58 9.68
N ARG A 168 -20.25 17.31 8.49
CA ARG A 168 -20.24 18.24 7.34
C ARG A 168 -21.18 17.84 6.22
N ALA A 169 -21.95 16.76 6.40
CA ALA A 169 -22.85 16.23 5.38
C ALA A 169 -23.77 17.35 4.84
N GLN A 170 -23.74 17.49 3.51
CA GLN A 170 -24.57 18.46 2.80
C GLN A 170 -25.88 17.81 2.37
N THR A 171 -26.94 18.61 2.28
CA THR A 171 -28.24 18.17 1.72
C THR A 171 -28.09 17.65 0.29
N LYS A 172 -27.14 18.20 -0.47
CA LYS A 172 -26.77 17.74 -1.82
C LYS A 172 -25.26 17.47 -1.87
N PRO A 173 -24.83 16.21 -1.81
CA PRO A 173 -23.41 15.86 -1.92
C PRO A 173 -22.80 16.36 -3.24
N PRO A 174 -21.56 16.91 -3.22
CA PRO A 174 -20.90 17.38 -4.42
C PRO A 174 -20.60 16.22 -5.38
N ARG A 175 -20.79 16.48 -6.67
CA ARG A 175 -20.47 15.52 -7.75
C ARG A 175 -19.00 15.68 -8.14
N VAL A 176 -18.21 14.66 -7.93
CA VAL A 176 -16.76 14.67 -8.18
C VAL A 176 -16.45 13.84 -9.42
N LEU A 177 -15.77 14.44 -10.40
CA LEU A 177 -15.21 13.77 -11.55
C LEU A 177 -13.74 13.45 -11.26
N PHE A 178 -13.39 12.18 -11.07
CA PHE A 178 -11.98 11.79 -11.02
C PHE A 178 -11.44 11.59 -12.43
N VAL A 179 -10.34 12.31 -12.73
CA VAL A 179 -9.64 12.24 -14.02
C VAL A 179 -8.25 11.63 -13.78
N LEU A 180 -7.99 10.50 -14.43
CA LEU A 180 -6.68 9.88 -14.50
C LEU A 180 -6.01 10.28 -15.81
N ALA A 181 -5.05 11.19 -15.73
CA ALA A 181 -4.25 11.66 -16.84
C ALA A 181 -2.81 11.19 -16.69
N HIS A 182 -2.34 10.35 -17.59
CA HIS A 182 -0.93 9.97 -17.71
C HIS A 182 -0.21 10.82 -18.78
N SER A 183 -0.99 11.37 -19.71
CA SER A 183 -0.57 12.28 -20.77
C SER A 183 -1.80 13.02 -21.29
N THR A 184 -1.59 14.04 -22.11
CA THR A 184 -2.69 14.79 -22.75
C THR A 184 -3.50 13.95 -23.74
N SER A 185 -2.98 12.80 -24.19
CA SER A 185 -3.63 11.91 -25.17
C SER A 185 -4.36 10.71 -24.53
N GLN A 186 -4.07 10.38 -23.28
CA GLN A 186 -4.67 9.24 -22.58
C GLN A 186 -5.34 9.72 -21.28
N ILE A 187 -6.56 10.20 -21.43
CA ILE A 187 -7.36 10.70 -20.31
C ILE A 187 -8.47 9.71 -20.03
N MET A 188 -8.52 9.22 -18.80
CA MET A 188 -9.54 8.28 -18.35
C MET A 188 -10.32 8.88 -17.18
N VAL A 189 -11.55 8.44 -17.01
CA VAL A 189 -12.38 8.77 -15.85
C VAL A 189 -12.67 7.53 -15.02
N ALA A 190 -12.81 7.70 -13.72
CA ALA A 190 -13.18 6.63 -12.81
C ALA A 190 -14.70 6.42 -12.81
N GLY A 191 -15.12 5.22 -13.13
CA GLY A 191 -16.48 4.75 -12.93
C GLY A 191 -16.62 4.02 -11.58
N ARG A 192 -17.62 3.12 -11.49
CA ARG A 192 -17.87 2.28 -10.32
C ARG A 192 -16.74 1.26 -10.11
N ASP A 193 -16.66 0.72 -8.92
CA ASP A 193 -15.69 -0.31 -8.52
C ASP A 193 -14.23 0.13 -8.69
N THR A 194 -13.96 1.41 -8.43
CA THR A 194 -12.60 1.98 -8.44
C THR A 194 -12.22 2.52 -7.07
N SER A 195 -10.92 2.60 -6.81
CA SER A 195 -10.39 3.26 -5.61
C SER A 195 -10.81 4.73 -5.52
N ALA A 196 -10.89 5.41 -6.67
CA ALA A 196 -11.34 6.80 -6.74
C ALA A 196 -12.81 6.94 -6.33
N GLU A 197 -13.70 6.08 -6.83
CA GLU A 197 -15.11 6.09 -6.40
C GLU A 197 -15.22 5.88 -4.89
N ALA A 198 -14.52 4.87 -4.36
CA ALA A 198 -14.60 4.55 -2.95
C ALA A 198 -14.12 5.70 -2.05
N VAL A 199 -13.00 6.36 -2.39
CA VAL A 199 -12.50 7.50 -1.58
C VAL A 199 -13.41 8.72 -1.70
N ILE A 200 -14.01 8.97 -2.87
CA ILE A 200 -15.01 10.02 -3.08
C ILE A 200 -16.23 9.78 -2.18
N ALA A 201 -16.74 8.54 -2.16
CA ALA A 201 -17.88 8.18 -1.31
C ALA A 201 -17.55 8.31 0.18
N TYR A 202 -16.37 7.88 0.60
CA TYR A 202 -15.90 8.03 1.99
C TYR A 202 -15.77 9.50 2.42
N ALA A 203 -15.45 10.40 1.49
CA ALA A 203 -15.40 11.84 1.74
C ALA A 203 -16.77 12.55 1.67
N GLY A 204 -17.88 11.79 1.65
CA GLY A 204 -19.23 12.35 1.65
C GLY A 204 -19.65 12.96 0.32
N ALA A 205 -18.99 12.63 -0.78
CA ALA A 205 -19.31 13.07 -2.14
C ALA A 205 -19.84 11.92 -3.00
N VAL A 206 -20.27 12.22 -4.23
CA VAL A 206 -20.71 11.21 -5.19
C VAL A 206 -19.84 11.25 -6.43
N ASN A 207 -19.50 10.07 -6.97
CA ASN A 207 -18.81 10.00 -8.24
C ASN A 207 -19.74 10.53 -9.36
N ALA A 208 -19.25 11.46 -10.16
CA ALA A 208 -20.03 12.03 -11.25
C ALA A 208 -20.31 11.01 -12.38
N ILE A 209 -19.44 10.01 -12.55
CA ILE A 209 -19.55 8.96 -13.56
C ILE A 209 -20.02 7.65 -12.93
N THR A 210 -21.28 7.31 -13.07
CA THR A 210 -21.90 6.11 -12.48
C THR A 210 -22.31 5.05 -13.50
N GLY A 211 -22.35 5.40 -14.79
CA GLY A 211 -22.85 4.53 -15.85
C GLY A 211 -21.90 3.43 -16.31
N VAL A 212 -20.65 3.43 -15.82
CA VAL A 212 -19.60 2.48 -16.24
C VAL A 212 -18.85 1.92 -15.03
N THR A 213 -18.19 0.78 -15.22
CA THR A 213 -17.34 0.13 -14.20
C THR A 213 -15.86 0.26 -14.60
N GLY A 214 -15.01 0.48 -13.61
CA GLY A 214 -13.56 0.64 -13.81
C GLY A 214 -13.19 1.99 -14.42
N TYR A 215 -11.95 2.10 -14.86
CA TYR A 215 -11.47 3.27 -15.56
C TYR A 215 -11.82 3.18 -17.05
N ARG A 216 -12.38 4.26 -17.63
CA ARG A 216 -12.80 4.33 -19.04
C ARG A 216 -12.27 5.59 -19.70
N PRO A 217 -12.02 5.57 -21.00
CA PRO A 217 -11.69 6.79 -21.73
C PRO A 217 -12.74 7.88 -21.49
N LEU A 218 -12.26 9.09 -21.26
CA LEU A 218 -13.13 10.26 -21.11
C LEU A 218 -13.75 10.60 -22.46
N THR A 219 -15.07 10.84 -22.47
CA THR A 219 -15.75 11.46 -23.60
C THR A 219 -16.35 12.80 -23.18
N PRO A 220 -16.28 13.84 -24.03
CA PRO A 220 -16.81 15.17 -23.70
C PRO A 220 -18.30 15.14 -23.33
N GLU A 221 -19.08 14.33 -24.03
CA GLU A 221 -20.53 14.19 -23.83
C GLU A 221 -20.85 13.62 -22.47
N ALA A 222 -20.09 12.56 -22.03
CA ALA A 222 -20.27 11.96 -20.72
C ALA A 222 -19.93 12.95 -19.59
N VAL A 223 -18.87 13.73 -19.76
CA VAL A 223 -18.46 14.74 -18.78
C VAL A 223 -19.49 15.87 -18.67
N ILE A 224 -19.97 16.37 -19.83
CA ILE A 224 -21.00 17.42 -19.87
C ILE A 224 -22.30 16.91 -19.23
N ALA A 225 -22.75 15.71 -19.58
CA ALA A 225 -23.94 15.08 -18.99
C ALA A 225 -23.82 14.86 -17.49
N ALA A 226 -22.63 14.50 -17.02
CA ALA A 226 -22.35 14.25 -15.61
C ALA A 226 -22.39 15.50 -14.74
N GLN A 227 -22.22 16.71 -15.31
CA GLN A 227 -22.25 18.00 -14.60
C GLN A 227 -21.48 17.96 -13.27
N PRO A 228 -20.18 17.64 -13.25
CA PRO A 228 -19.39 17.60 -12.01
C PRO A 228 -19.27 19.00 -11.39
N ASP A 229 -19.31 19.05 -10.05
CA ASP A 229 -19.06 20.23 -9.25
C ASP A 229 -17.56 20.44 -8.97
N VAL A 230 -16.80 19.34 -9.01
CA VAL A 230 -15.34 19.31 -8.76
C VAL A 230 -14.67 18.33 -9.71
N VAL A 231 -13.50 18.69 -10.23
CA VAL A 231 -12.57 17.76 -10.87
C VAL A 231 -11.49 17.37 -9.87
N LEU A 232 -11.29 16.08 -9.67
CA LEU A 232 -10.26 15.50 -8.82
C LEU A 232 -9.23 14.80 -9.69
N VAL A 233 -7.95 15.10 -9.50
CA VAL A 233 -6.82 14.53 -10.24
C VAL A 233 -5.72 14.07 -9.29
N THR A 234 -4.72 13.36 -9.80
CA THR A 234 -3.48 13.16 -9.07
C THR A 234 -2.52 14.33 -9.31
N ASP A 235 -1.56 14.57 -8.39
CA ASP A 235 -0.55 15.62 -8.57
C ASP A 235 0.26 15.40 -9.85
N GLN A 236 0.59 14.13 -10.15
CA GLN A 236 1.26 13.76 -11.40
C GLN A 236 0.38 14.07 -12.63
N GLY A 237 -0.92 13.75 -12.53
CA GLY A 237 -1.88 14.05 -13.61
C GLY A 237 -2.06 15.54 -13.84
N LEU A 238 -2.10 16.33 -12.76
CA LEU A 238 -2.14 17.79 -12.83
C LEU A 238 -0.91 18.35 -13.53
N ALA A 239 0.28 17.90 -13.13
CA ALA A 239 1.55 18.33 -13.74
C ALA A 239 1.64 17.93 -15.23
N ALA A 240 1.29 16.68 -15.55
CA ALA A 240 1.30 16.16 -16.92
C ALA A 240 0.32 16.89 -17.85
N SER A 241 -0.76 17.43 -17.29
CA SER A 241 -1.76 18.20 -18.04
C SER A 241 -1.40 19.68 -18.22
N GLY A 242 -0.31 20.17 -17.62
CA GLY A 242 0.06 21.59 -17.64
C GLY A 242 -0.68 22.43 -16.60
N GLY A 243 -1.01 21.84 -15.46
CA GLY A 243 -1.69 22.50 -14.34
C GLY A 243 -3.20 22.62 -14.53
N ILE A 244 -3.82 23.47 -13.71
CA ILE A 244 -5.29 23.66 -13.72
C ILE A 244 -5.77 24.08 -15.11
N ASP A 245 -5.09 24.99 -15.77
CA ASP A 245 -5.49 25.47 -17.11
C ASP A 245 -5.47 24.35 -18.14
N GLY A 246 -4.55 23.41 -18.03
CA GLY A 246 -4.51 22.23 -18.89
C GLY A 246 -5.69 21.28 -18.63
N ILE A 247 -6.03 21.04 -17.37
CA ILE A 247 -7.22 20.25 -17.00
C ILE A 247 -8.49 20.91 -17.55
N LEU A 248 -8.63 22.22 -17.44
CA LEU A 248 -9.81 22.95 -17.92
C LEU A 248 -9.96 22.94 -19.45
N LYS A 249 -8.86 22.75 -20.19
CA LYS A 249 -8.86 22.58 -21.66
C LYS A 249 -9.27 21.18 -22.12
N ILE A 250 -9.34 20.21 -21.21
CA ILE A 250 -9.83 18.86 -21.57
C ILE A 250 -11.27 18.99 -22.09
N PRO A 251 -11.56 18.39 -23.25
CA PRO A 251 -12.89 18.52 -23.89
C PRO A 251 -14.04 18.14 -22.94
N GLY A 252 -15.04 19.01 -22.85
CA GLY A 252 -16.20 18.85 -21.99
C GLY A 252 -16.05 19.46 -20.58
N ILE A 253 -14.85 19.49 -19.99
CA ILE A 253 -14.66 19.97 -18.61
C ILE A 253 -15.02 21.46 -18.48
N GLY A 254 -14.56 22.32 -19.38
CA GLY A 254 -14.84 23.76 -19.33
C GLY A 254 -16.34 24.13 -19.34
N GLN A 255 -17.19 23.22 -19.81
CA GLN A 255 -18.65 23.41 -19.92
C GLN A 255 -19.39 22.92 -18.65
N THR A 256 -18.69 22.37 -17.66
CA THR A 256 -19.26 21.87 -16.40
C THR A 256 -19.26 22.96 -15.31
N PRO A 257 -20.00 22.77 -14.21
CA PRO A 257 -19.89 23.62 -13.03
C PRO A 257 -18.45 23.69 -12.50
N ALA A 258 -17.76 22.53 -12.43
CA ALA A 258 -16.36 22.46 -12.03
C ALA A 258 -15.43 23.29 -12.92
N GLY A 259 -15.63 23.23 -14.24
CA GLY A 259 -14.84 23.98 -15.21
C GLY A 259 -15.05 25.49 -15.10
N ARG A 260 -16.30 25.93 -15.06
CA ARG A 260 -16.66 27.35 -14.91
C ARG A 260 -16.17 27.93 -13.58
N GLY A 261 -16.26 27.14 -12.49
CA GLY A 261 -15.77 27.53 -11.17
C GLY A 261 -14.28 27.25 -10.92
N ARG A 262 -13.54 26.73 -11.92
CA ARG A 262 -12.13 26.34 -11.83
C ARG A 262 -11.84 25.42 -10.62
N ARG A 263 -12.82 24.59 -10.24
CA ARG A 263 -12.75 23.71 -9.07
C ARG A 263 -12.00 22.42 -9.41
N VAL A 264 -10.68 22.49 -9.37
CA VAL A 264 -9.77 21.35 -9.57
C VAL A 264 -9.03 21.10 -8.25
N LEU A 265 -9.09 19.87 -7.75
CA LEU A 265 -8.36 19.39 -6.58
C LEU A 265 -7.33 18.37 -7.02
N SER A 266 -6.16 18.39 -6.39
CA SER A 266 -5.14 17.36 -6.63
C SER A 266 -4.57 16.82 -5.33
N PHE A 267 -4.17 15.54 -5.37
CA PHE A 267 -3.51 14.84 -4.27
C PHE A 267 -2.47 13.87 -4.82
N GLU A 268 -1.49 13.52 -3.97
CA GLU A 268 -0.55 12.46 -4.29
C GLU A 268 -1.29 11.13 -4.54
N ALA A 269 -0.91 10.41 -5.60
CA ALA A 269 -1.66 9.27 -6.11
C ALA A 269 -1.84 8.14 -5.07
N MET A 270 -0.75 7.74 -4.39
CA MET A 270 -0.83 6.63 -3.41
C MET A 270 -1.47 7.07 -2.09
N PHE A 271 -1.37 8.34 -1.72
CA PHE A 271 -2.11 8.92 -0.60
C PHE A 271 -3.62 8.82 -0.82
N LEU A 272 -4.08 9.21 -2.02
CA LEU A 272 -5.51 9.23 -2.34
C LEU A 272 -6.08 7.85 -2.67
N LEU A 273 -5.37 7.04 -3.48
CA LEU A 273 -5.92 5.85 -4.13
C LEU A 273 -5.33 4.54 -3.62
N GLY A 274 -4.28 4.59 -2.81
CA GLY A 274 -3.51 3.40 -2.43
C GLY A 274 -4.20 2.49 -1.43
N PHE A 275 -5.15 2.99 -0.66
CA PHE A 275 -5.77 2.23 0.43
C PHE A 275 -4.72 1.66 1.40
N GLY A 276 -3.72 2.48 1.71
CA GLY A 276 -2.69 2.24 2.70
C GLY A 276 -3.02 2.86 4.07
N PRO A 277 -2.08 2.84 5.01
CA PRO A 277 -2.28 3.36 6.38
C PRO A 277 -2.70 4.84 6.44
N ARG A 278 -2.46 5.61 5.39
CA ARG A 278 -2.85 7.03 5.30
C ARG A 278 -4.30 7.24 4.84
N LEU A 279 -5.09 6.18 4.59
CA LEU A 279 -6.46 6.28 4.09
C LEU A 279 -7.37 7.20 4.94
N PRO A 280 -7.41 7.12 6.28
CA PRO A 280 -8.23 8.04 7.08
C PRO A 280 -7.86 9.51 6.86
N ALA A 281 -6.55 9.80 6.79
CA ALA A 281 -6.07 11.15 6.54
C ALA A 281 -6.39 11.64 5.11
N ALA A 282 -6.33 10.76 4.12
CA ALA A 282 -6.70 11.09 2.74
C ALA A 282 -8.19 11.45 2.62
N VAL A 283 -9.06 10.67 3.25
CA VAL A 283 -10.51 10.95 3.29
C VAL A 283 -10.80 12.27 4.00
N ALA A 284 -10.17 12.53 5.15
CA ALA A 284 -10.33 13.78 5.89
C ALA A 284 -9.84 15.00 5.09
N ALA A 285 -8.73 14.85 4.37
CA ALA A 285 -8.18 15.91 3.52
C ALA A 285 -9.11 16.20 2.33
N LEU A 286 -9.61 15.16 1.66
CA LEU A 286 -10.55 15.30 0.56
C LEU A 286 -11.86 15.95 1.03
N ASP A 287 -12.47 15.47 2.13
CA ASP A 287 -13.66 16.10 2.74
C ASP A 287 -13.42 17.59 3.01
N SER A 288 -12.29 17.94 3.63
CA SER A 288 -11.96 19.32 3.92
C SER A 288 -11.82 20.18 2.66
N ALA A 289 -11.16 19.66 1.62
CA ALA A 289 -10.98 20.37 0.34
C ALA A 289 -12.30 20.54 -0.43
N LEU A 290 -13.20 19.55 -0.38
CA LEU A 290 -14.53 19.65 -0.97
C LEU A 290 -15.40 20.75 -0.32
N ASN A 291 -15.24 20.93 1.01
CA ASN A 291 -16.03 21.89 1.78
C ASN A 291 -15.41 23.30 1.84
N ALA A 292 -14.09 23.45 1.70
CA ALA A 292 -13.42 24.75 1.75
C ALA A 292 -13.96 25.75 0.70
N ASN A 293 -14.27 25.26 -0.50
CA ASN A 293 -14.76 26.05 -1.61
C ASN A 293 -16.30 26.26 -1.62
N ALA A 294 -17.04 25.49 -0.80
CA ALA A 294 -18.48 25.70 -0.67
C ALA A 294 -18.82 27.02 0.08
N ASN A 295 -17.90 27.48 0.95
CA ASN A 295 -18.07 28.71 1.71
C ASN A 295 -17.61 29.97 0.95
N GLY A 296 -16.70 29.84 -0.03
CA GLY A 296 -16.24 30.97 -0.86
C GLY A 296 -17.21 31.37 -1.98
N ALA A 297 -18.19 30.53 -2.31
CA ALA A 297 -19.21 30.83 -3.33
C ALA A 297 -20.50 31.47 -2.75
N ARG A 298 -20.56 31.68 -1.42
CA ARG A 298 -21.69 32.29 -0.69
C ARG A 298 -21.41 33.69 -0.16
N ALA A 299 -20.23 34.28 -0.46
CA ALA A 299 -19.84 35.62 -0.06
C ALA A 299 -19.85 36.58 -1.33
#